data_90213fe3104fd2a44c62a7d21c30b5e0
#
_entry.id   90213fe3104fd2a44c62a7d21c30b5e0
#
_cell.length_a   1.000
_cell.length_b   1.000
_cell.length_c   1.000
_cell.angle_alpha   90.00
_cell.angle_beta   90.00
_cell.angle_gamma   90.00
#
_symmetry.space_group_name_H-M   'P 1'
#
loop_
_entity.id
_entity.type
_entity.pdbx_description
1 polymer ?
#
loop_
_entity_poly.entity_id
_entity_poly.type
_entity_poly.pdbx_seq_one_letter_code
_entity_poly.pdbx_strand_id
1 'polypeptide(L)'
;EDRGLNVLAEQVFECEDNNECVNRIEEWLLARLACNFDHTDYGINRIHAAIKEICIHTHNTVEELSYTCCLSKKQFEREFNTLVGMNPKEYIRIVRFQKALALLQQKRNDINHAQIAYASGYADQSHYIREFKRLSRYTPQSLLKISEPYSDLFTIPV
;
A
#
# COMPACT_ATOMS: atom_id res chain seq x y z
N GLU A 1 7.49 19.83 16.79
CA GLU A 1 8.68 19.59 15.91
C GLU A 1 9.62 18.64 16.63
N ASP A 2 9.99 17.55 15.96
CA ASP A 2 10.81 16.49 16.52
C ASP A 2 12.29 16.90 16.47
N ARG A 3 12.86 17.31 17.61
CA ARG A 3 14.28 17.71 17.72
C ARG A 3 15.23 16.64 17.17
N GLY A 4 14.89 15.36 17.31
CA GLY A 4 15.70 14.24 16.83
C GLY A 4 15.76 14.19 15.30
N LEU A 5 14.69 14.56 14.62
CA LEU A 5 14.64 14.60 13.15
C LEU A 5 15.48 15.74 12.59
N ASN A 6 15.51 16.90 13.26
CA ASN A 6 16.34 18.03 12.83
C ASN A 6 17.84 17.70 12.97
N VAL A 7 18.24 17.05 14.06
CA VAL A 7 19.63 16.60 14.24
C VAL A 7 20.01 15.56 13.17
N LEU A 8 19.14 14.61 12.87
CA LEU A 8 19.38 13.66 11.78
C LEU A 8 19.54 14.37 10.43
N ALA A 9 18.68 15.35 10.14
CA ALA A 9 18.76 16.10 8.89
C ALA A 9 20.12 16.81 8.73
N GLU A 10 20.58 17.48 9.79
CA GLU A 10 21.91 18.12 9.80
C GLU A 10 23.02 17.09 9.55
N GLN A 11 23.00 15.95 10.25
CA GLN A 11 23.98 14.87 10.08
C GLN A 11 23.99 14.28 8.64
N VAL A 12 22.81 14.12 8.02
CA VAL A 12 22.70 13.64 6.64
C VAL A 12 23.22 14.66 5.63
N PHE A 13 23.04 15.95 5.89
CA PHE A 13 23.60 17.00 5.04
C PHE A 13 25.13 17.11 5.12
N GLU A 14 25.74 16.63 6.22
CA GLU A 14 27.20 16.63 6.42
C GLU A 14 27.89 15.37 5.87
N CYS A 15 27.13 14.35 5.44
CA CYS A 15 27.69 13.10 4.91
C CYS A 15 28.41 13.34 3.57
N GLU A 16 29.59 12.75 3.44
CA GLU A 16 30.42 12.85 2.21
C GLU A 16 29.95 11.86 1.12
N ASP A 17 29.35 10.73 1.50
CA ASP A 17 28.84 9.74 0.56
C ASP A 17 27.43 9.19 0.92
N ASN A 18 26.79 8.56 -0.07
CA ASN A 18 25.44 8.00 0.08
C ASN A 18 25.38 6.82 1.09
N ASN A 19 26.45 6.05 1.25
CA ASN A 19 26.46 4.91 2.17
C ASN A 19 26.50 5.41 3.61
N GLU A 20 27.29 6.46 3.88
CA GLU A 20 27.30 7.09 5.19
C GLU A 20 25.93 7.68 5.54
N CYS A 21 25.27 8.36 4.60
CA CYS A 21 23.91 8.87 4.79
C CYS A 21 22.91 7.76 5.14
N VAL A 22 22.94 6.64 4.40
CA VAL A 22 22.08 5.49 4.66
C VAL A 22 22.33 4.91 6.04
N ASN A 23 23.59 4.68 6.42
CA ASN A 23 23.96 4.14 7.73
C ASN A 23 23.45 5.04 8.88
N ARG A 24 23.59 6.36 8.75
CA ARG A 24 23.09 7.31 9.76
C ARG A 24 21.58 7.27 9.91
N ILE A 25 20.87 7.17 8.79
CA ILE A 25 19.41 7.03 8.80
C ILE A 25 19.00 5.70 9.46
N GLU A 26 19.65 4.61 9.11
CA GLU A 26 19.38 3.29 9.69
C GLU A 26 19.65 3.25 11.19
N GLU A 27 20.77 3.77 11.65
CA GLU A 27 21.12 3.85 13.08
C GLU A 27 20.07 4.65 13.86
N TRP A 28 19.64 5.80 13.33
CA TRP A 28 18.61 6.63 13.95
C TRP A 28 17.26 5.92 14.01
N LEU A 29 16.85 5.23 12.93
CA LEU A 29 15.61 4.47 12.87
C LEU A 29 15.64 3.30 13.86
N LEU A 30 16.75 2.55 13.94
CA LEU A 30 16.92 1.44 14.86
C LEU A 30 16.89 1.91 16.32
N ALA A 31 17.56 3.00 16.65
CA ALA A 31 17.54 3.58 17.99
C ALA A 31 16.12 4.02 18.39
N ARG A 32 15.38 4.62 17.46
CA ARG A 32 14.00 5.06 17.69
C ARG A 32 13.04 3.88 17.81
N LEU A 33 13.24 2.84 17.04
CA LEU A 33 12.50 1.59 17.13
C LEU A 33 12.72 0.94 18.50
N ALA A 34 13.97 0.82 18.95
CA ALA A 34 14.30 0.24 20.25
C ALA A 34 13.65 0.99 21.42
N CYS A 35 13.59 2.32 21.37
CA CYS A 35 12.93 3.13 22.40
C CYS A 35 11.40 2.96 22.45
N ASN A 36 10.76 2.53 21.36
CA ASN A 36 9.31 2.41 21.25
C ASN A 36 8.80 0.95 21.32
N PHE A 37 9.67 -0.03 21.56
CA PHE A 37 9.36 -1.46 21.44
C PHE A 37 8.33 -1.97 22.47
N ASP A 38 8.19 -1.35 23.64
CA ASP A 38 7.43 -1.92 24.75
C ASP A 38 5.89 -1.78 24.70
N HIS A 39 5.34 -0.91 23.83
CA HIS A 39 3.89 -0.67 23.82
C HIS A 39 3.18 -0.81 22.47
N THR A 40 3.91 -0.98 21.36
CA THR A 40 3.34 -0.88 20.01
C THR A 40 3.23 -2.24 19.29
N ASP A 41 3.87 -3.28 19.80
CA ASP A 41 4.09 -4.54 19.08
C ASP A 41 2.77 -5.25 18.74
N TYR A 42 1.81 -5.28 19.65
CA TYR A 42 0.54 -5.97 19.44
C TYR A 42 -0.36 -5.29 18.39
N GLY A 43 -0.37 -3.96 18.36
CA GLY A 43 -1.11 -3.17 17.38
C GLY A 43 -0.50 -3.28 15.98
N ILE A 44 0.83 -3.18 15.89
CA ILE A 44 1.58 -3.30 14.64
C ILE A 44 1.36 -4.67 14.02
N ASN A 45 1.47 -5.76 14.80
CA ASN A 45 1.31 -7.13 14.32
C ASN A 45 -0.10 -7.38 13.78
N ARG A 46 -1.14 -6.84 14.42
CA ARG A 46 -2.52 -6.93 13.95
C ARG A 46 -2.73 -6.21 12.62
N ILE A 47 -2.25 -4.98 12.50
CA ILE A 47 -2.39 -4.21 11.26
C ILE A 47 -1.54 -4.81 10.14
N HIS A 48 -0.35 -5.32 10.45
CA HIS A 48 0.47 -6.06 9.48
C HIS A 48 -0.23 -7.34 8.98
N ALA A 49 -0.89 -8.09 9.85
CA ALA A 49 -1.70 -9.23 9.45
C ALA A 49 -2.87 -8.81 8.54
N ALA A 50 -3.55 -7.71 8.86
CA ALA A 50 -4.60 -7.15 8.00
C ALA A 50 -4.08 -6.74 6.62
N ILE A 51 -2.90 -6.12 6.55
CA ILE A 51 -2.26 -5.75 5.27
C ILE A 51 -1.97 -7.00 4.43
N LYS A 52 -1.39 -8.04 5.02
CA LYS A 52 -1.16 -9.32 4.33
C LYS A 52 -2.46 -9.92 3.81
N GLU A 53 -3.49 -9.91 4.63
CA GLU A 53 -4.82 -10.42 4.27
C GLU A 53 -5.45 -9.64 3.11
N ILE A 54 -5.32 -8.31 3.08
CA ILE A 54 -5.77 -7.47 1.97
C ILE A 54 -5.02 -7.82 0.66
N CYS A 55 -3.71 -8.05 0.74
CA CYS A 55 -2.89 -8.39 -0.44
C CYS A 55 -3.27 -9.76 -1.02
N ILE A 56 -3.57 -10.75 -0.18
CA ILE A 56 -3.94 -12.10 -0.60
C ILE A 56 -5.40 -12.13 -1.08
N HIS A 57 -6.31 -11.57 -0.28
CA HIS A 57 -7.76 -11.62 -0.47
C HIS A 57 -8.34 -10.22 -0.74
N THR A 58 -8.23 -9.77 -1.98
CA THR A 58 -8.68 -8.43 -2.40
C THR A 58 -10.20 -8.21 -2.30
N HIS A 59 -10.98 -9.25 -2.04
CA HIS A 59 -12.44 -9.16 -1.83
C HIS A 59 -12.83 -8.72 -0.41
N ASN A 60 -11.92 -8.81 0.55
CA ASN A 60 -12.20 -8.50 1.95
C ASN A 60 -12.78 -7.08 2.13
N THR A 61 -13.73 -6.99 3.05
CA THR A 61 -14.32 -5.74 3.51
C THR A 61 -13.62 -5.24 4.76
N VAL A 62 -13.81 -3.96 5.08
CA VAL A 62 -13.27 -3.37 6.33
C VAL A 62 -13.84 -4.07 7.57
N GLU A 63 -15.10 -4.51 7.51
CA GLU A 63 -15.78 -5.25 8.57
C GLU A 63 -15.11 -6.61 8.83
N GLU A 64 -14.85 -7.37 7.78
CA GLU A 64 -14.18 -8.68 7.89
C GLU A 64 -12.77 -8.54 8.46
N LEU A 65 -12.00 -7.57 7.97
CA LEU A 65 -10.65 -7.28 8.46
C LEU A 65 -10.65 -6.85 9.94
N SER A 66 -11.62 -6.03 10.35
CA SER A 66 -11.73 -5.63 11.76
C SER A 66 -12.05 -6.82 12.66
N TYR A 67 -12.89 -7.73 12.20
CA TYR A 67 -13.21 -8.97 12.91
C TYR A 67 -11.99 -9.89 13.04
N THR A 68 -11.23 -10.08 11.94
CA THR A 68 -9.97 -10.86 11.94
C THR A 68 -8.94 -10.29 12.92
N CYS A 69 -8.89 -8.96 13.05
CA CYS A 69 -8.02 -8.28 14.00
C CYS A 69 -8.55 -8.25 15.45
N CYS A 70 -9.70 -8.84 15.73
CA CYS A 70 -10.38 -8.77 17.03
C CYS A 70 -10.61 -7.32 17.50
N LEU A 71 -10.96 -6.44 16.58
CA LEU A 71 -11.23 -5.02 16.83
C LEU A 71 -12.65 -4.65 16.41
N SER A 72 -13.23 -3.64 17.06
CA SER A 72 -14.39 -2.98 16.47
C SER A 72 -13.96 -2.23 15.20
N LYS A 73 -14.87 -2.08 14.23
CA LYS A 73 -14.59 -1.36 12.98
C LYS A 73 -13.95 0.01 13.23
N LYS A 74 -14.48 0.78 14.18
CA LYS A 74 -13.97 2.12 14.53
C LYS A 74 -12.54 2.08 15.09
N GLN A 75 -12.22 1.08 15.92
CA GLN A 75 -10.87 0.90 16.46
C GLN A 75 -9.91 0.50 15.35
N PHE A 76 -10.30 -0.46 14.48
CA PHE A 76 -9.50 -0.89 13.35
C PHE A 76 -9.19 0.28 12.40
N GLU A 77 -10.20 1.06 11.99
CA GLU A 77 -10.00 2.24 11.13
C GLU A 77 -9.04 3.25 11.76
N ARG A 78 -9.14 3.51 13.06
CA ARG A 78 -8.25 4.41 13.79
C ARG A 78 -6.82 3.89 13.84
N GLU A 79 -6.62 2.62 14.27
CA GLU A 79 -5.29 2.01 14.37
C GLU A 79 -4.64 1.89 12.99
N PHE A 80 -5.39 1.46 11.99
CA PHE A 80 -4.90 1.37 10.61
C PHE A 80 -4.47 2.75 10.10
N ASN A 81 -5.29 3.78 10.28
CA ASN A 81 -4.95 5.13 9.85
C ASN A 81 -3.73 5.69 10.59
N THR A 82 -3.57 5.38 11.86
CA THR A 82 -2.39 5.82 12.65
C THR A 82 -1.10 5.15 12.18
N LEU A 83 -1.14 3.86 11.87
CA LEU A 83 0.05 3.08 11.50
C LEU A 83 0.38 3.15 10.00
N VAL A 84 -0.64 3.24 9.13
CA VAL A 84 -0.47 3.22 7.67
C VAL A 84 -0.55 4.62 7.04
N GLY A 85 -1.12 5.58 7.76
CA GLY A 85 -1.28 6.96 7.29
C GLY A 85 -2.48 7.19 6.36
N MET A 86 -3.30 6.16 6.11
CA MET A 86 -4.53 6.26 5.31
C MET A 86 -5.60 5.31 5.84
N ASN A 87 -6.87 5.55 5.45
CA ASN A 87 -7.94 4.65 5.89
C ASN A 87 -7.90 3.30 5.14
N PRO A 88 -8.36 2.20 5.79
CA PRO A 88 -8.27 0.86 5.21
C PRO A 88 -9.04 0.71 3.89
N LYS A 89 -10.15 1.43 3.71
CA LYS A 89 -10.92 1.39 2.46
C LYS A 89 -10.14 1.95 1.27
N GLU A 90 -9.41 3.04 1.45
CA GLU A 90 -8.55 3.61 0.40
C GLU A 90 -7.35 2.67 0.12
N TYR A 91 -6.78 2.06 1.15
CA TYR A 91 -5.71 1.08 0.99
C TYR A 91 -6.16 -0.13 0.15
N ILE A 92 -7.31 -0.73 0.47
CA ILE A 92 -7.92 -1.83 -0.32
C ILE A 92 -8.12 -1.40 -1.78
N ARG A 93 -8.57 -0.16 -2.04
CA ARG A 93 -8.76 0.36 -3.40
C ARG A 93 -7.45 0.43 -4.18
N ILE A 94 -6.37 0.85 -3.53
CA ILE A 94 -5.03 0.91 -4.14
C ILE A 94 -4.55 -0.50 -4.46
N VAL A 95 -4.67 -1.45 -3.54
CA VAL A 95 -4.26 -2.85 -3.77
C VAL A 95 -5.05 -3.50 -4.91
N ARG A 96 -6.37 -3.29 -4.96
CA ARG A 96 -7.20 -3.75 -6.09
C ARG A 96 -6.75 -3.15 -7.42
N PHE A 97 -6.44 -1.86 -7.42
CA PHE A 97 -5.95 -1.18 -8.62
C PHE A 97 -4.60 -1.74 -9.08
N GLN A 98 -3.65 -1.92 -8.17
CA GLN A 98 -2.33 -2.50 -8.48
C GLN A 98 -2.46 -3.91 -9.06
N LYS A 99 -3.30 -4.76 -8.46
CA LYS A 99 -3.57 -6.11 -8.97
C LYS A 99 -4.22 -6.08 -10.35
N ALA A 100 -5.19 -5.18 -10.57
CA ALA A 100 -5.82 -5.01 -11.88
C ALA A 100 -4.84 -4.53 -12.94
N LEU A 101 -3.94 -3.60 -12.58
CA LEU A 101 -2.90 -3.08 -13.46
C LEU A 101 -1.92 -4.20 -13.86
N ALA A 102 -1.45 -5.00 -12.91
CA ALA A 102 -0.58 -6.13 -13.17
C ALA A 102 -1.23 -7.16 -14.11
N LEU A 103 -2.49 -7.53 -13.87
CA LEU A 103 -3.24 -8.44 -14.74
C LEU A 103 -3.47 -7.86 -16.14
N LEU A 104 -3.73 -6.57 -16.24
CA LEU A 104 -3.91 -5.87 -17.52
C LEU A 104 -2.62 -5.90 -18.35
N GLN A 105 -1.47 -5.73 -17.72
CA GLN A 105 -0.16 -5.78 -18.37
C GLN A 105 0.21 -7.20 -18.84
N GLN A 106 -0.06 -8.21 -18.02
CA GLN A 106 0.21 -9.62 -18.36
C GLN A 106 -0.64 -10.13 -19.51
N LYS A 107 -1.91 -9.70 -19.61
CA LYS A 107 -2.88 -10.19 -20.60
C LYS A 107 -3.06 -9.25 -21.79
N ARG A 108 -2.03 -8.59 -22.23
CA ARG A 108 -2.10 -7.53 -23.26
C ARG A 108 -2.81 -7.96 -24.57
N ASN A 109 -2.73 -9.23 -24.94
CA ASN A 109 -3.25 -9.77 -26.21
C ASN A 109 -4.60 -10.51 -26.05
N ASP A 110 -5.04 -10.83 -24.84
CA ASP A 110 -6.30 -11.54 -24.58
C ASP A 110 -6.96 -10.97 -23.32
N ILE A 111 -7.51 -9.77 -23.47
CA ILE A 111 -8.02 -9.01 -22.34
C ILE A 111 -9.51 -9.28 -22.16
N ASN A 112 -9.85 -10.01 -21.10
CA ASN A 112 -11.20 -10.06 -20.58
C ASN A 112 -11.33 -9.15 -19.35
N HIS A 113 -11.86 -7.94 -19.55
CA HIS A 113 -12.04 -6.96 -18.50
C HIS A 113 -12.95 -7.44 -17.35
N ALA A 114 -13.93 -8.31 -17.63
CA ALA A 114 -14.77 -8.88 -16.58
C ALA A 114 -13.97 -9.84 -15.68
N GLN A 115 -13.09 -10.66 -16.27
CA GLN A 115 -12.19 -11.53 -15.50
C GLN A 115 -11.19 -10.74 -14.66
N ILE A 116 -10.62 -9.67 -15.21
CA ILE A 116 -9.71 -8.79 -14.47
C ILE A 116 -10.46 -8.14 -13.30
N ALA A 117 -11.67 -7.63 -13.52
CA ALA A 117 -12.48 -7.04 -12.47
C ALA A 117 -12.69 -8.03 -11.31
N TYR A 118 -13.14 -9.23 -11.63
CA TYR A 118 -13.36 -10.28 -10.61
C TYR A 118 -12.07 -10.66 -9.90
N ALA A 119 -11.00 -11.00 -10.63
CA ALA A 119 -9.72 -11.40 -10.05
C ALA A 119 -9.08 -10.34 -9.17
N SER A 120 -9.39 -9.05 -9.42
CA SER A 120 -8.88 -7.93 -8.64
C SER A 120 -9.78 -7.49 -7.48
N GLY A 121 -10.92 -8.16 -7.25
CA GLY A 121 -11.81 -7.90 -6.13
C GLY A 121 -12.84 -6.78 -6.37
N TYR A 122 -13.13 -6.43 -7.62
CA TYR A 122 -14.23 -5.51 -7.95
C TYR A 122 -15.55 -6.28 -8.08
N ALA A 123 -16.66 -5.61 -7.77
CA ALA A 123 -17.99 -6.23 -7.85
C ALA A 123 -18.39 -6.56 -9.30
N ASP A 124 -18.05 -5.70 -10.24
CA ASP A 124 -18.33 -5.85 -11.66
C ASP A 124 -17.35 -5.05 -12.53
N GLN A 125 -17.45 -5.25 -13.85
CA GLN A 125 -16.59 -4.56 -14.83
C GLN A 125 -16.79 -3.04 -14.83
N SER A 126 -18.00 -2.55 -14.61
CA SER A 126 -18.28 -1.10 -14.60
C SER A 126 -17.65 -0.43 -13.38
N HIS A 127 -17.72 -1.10 -12.22
CA HIS A 127 -17.04 -0.67 -11.00
C HIS A 127 -15.52 -0.63 -11.21
N TYR A 128 -14.93 -1.69 -11.78
CA TYR A 128 -13.52 -1.75 -12.13
C TYR A 128 -13.09 -0.57 -13.02
N ILE A 129 -13.78 -0.33 -14.16
CA ILE A 129 -13.42 0.72 -15.11
C ILE A 129 -13.49 2.10 -14.44
N ARG A 130 -14.52 2.36 -13.63
CA ARG A 130 -14.71 3.63 -12.91
C ARG A 130 -13.59 3.88 -11.89
N GLU A 131 -13.29 2.88 -11.06
CA GLU A 131 -12.25 2.99 -10.05
C GLU A 131 -10.86 3.09 -10.67
N PHE A 132 -10.59 2.31 -11.71
CA PHE A 132 -9.35 2.36 -12.47
C PHE A 132 -9.11 3.76 -13.05
N LYS A 133 -10.13 4.34 -13.71
CA LYS A 133 -10.06 5.70 -14.25
C LYS A 133 -9.89 6.76 -13.14
N ARG A 134 -10.49 6.55 -11.99
CA ARG A 134 -10.35 7.45 -10.84
C ARG A 134 -8.90 7.53 -10.34
N LEU A 135 -8.21 6.40 -10.28
CA LEU A 135 -6.84 6.31 -9.75
C LEU A 135 -5.79 6.67 -10.80
N SER A 136 -5.91 6.16 -12.04
CA SER A 136 -4.93 6.36 -13.10
C SER A 136 -5.20 7.57 -14.00
N ARG A 137 -6.40 8.15 -13.97
CA ARG A 137 -6.93 9.15 -14.91
C ARG A 137 -7.23 8.57 -16.31
N TYR A 138 -6.92 7.32 -16.58
CA TYR A 138 -7.12 6.64 -17.84
C TYR A 138 -8.10 5.46 -17.69
N THR A 139 -8.81 5.11 -18.76
CA THR A 139 -9.50 3.82 -18.79
C THR A 139 -8.48 2.70 -18.98
N PRO A 140 -8.77 1.44 -18.55
CA PRO A 140 -7.87 0.31 -18.79
C PRO A 140 -7.44 0.19 -20.26
N GLN A 141 -8.39 0.36 -21.18
CA GLN A 141 -8.13 0.27 -22.62
C GLN A 141 -7.29 1.44 -23.14
N SER A 142 -7.47 2.67 -22.64
CA SER A 142 -6.67 3.82 -23.06
C SER A 142 -5.25 3.73 -22.51
N LEU A 143 -5.07 3.18 -21.31
CA LEU A 143 -3.73 2.98 -20.72
C LEU A 143 -2.89 2.01 -21.55
N LEU A 144 -3.48 0.94 -22.07
CA LEU A 144 -2.77 -0.01 -22.95
C LEU A 144 -2.31 0.58 -24.29
N LYS A 145 -2.95 1.65 -24.75
CA LYS A 145 -2.57 2.34 -25.99
C LYS A 145 -1.40 3.32 -25.79
N ILE A 146 -1.16 3.74 -24.56
CA ILE A 146 -0.02 4.57 -24.19
C ILE A 146 1.16 3.60 -24.06
N SER A 147 1.98 3.52 -25.08
CA SER A 147 2.93 2.43 -25.35
C SER A 147 4.18 2.36 -24.49
N GLU A 148 4.26 3.11 -23.41
CA GLU A 148 5.34 2.95 -22.44
C GLU A 148 4.83 2.17 -21.23
N PRO A 149 5.50 1.07 -20.83
CA PRO A 149 5.20 0.48 -19.54
C PRO A 149 5.48 1.57 -18.50
N TYR A 150 4.44 1.97 -17.78
CA TYR A 150 4.65 2.76 -16.57
C TYR A 150 5.66 2.00 -15.75
N SER A 151 6.79 2.68 -15.54
CA SER A 151 8.00 2.16 -14.93
C SER A 151 7.70 1.22 -13.76
N ASP A 152 8.63 0.33 -13.50
CA ASP A 152 8.67 -0.69 -12.44
C ASP A 152 8.27 -0.22 -11.03
N LEU A 153 8.07 1.09 -10.83
CA LEU A 153 7.57 1.70 -9.59
C LEU A 153 6.18 1.20 -9.15
N PHE A 154 5.38 0.61 -10.05
CA PHE A 154 4.05 0.07 -9.74
C PHE A 154 3.96 -1.45 -9.86
N THR A 155 5.01 -2.11 -10.26
CA THR A 155 5.11 -3.56 -10.39
C THR A 155 5.99 -4.18 -9.31
N ILE A 156 5.75 -3.85 -8.04
CA ILE A 156 6.32 -4.64 -6.95
C ILE A 156 5.52 -5.94 -6.93
N PRO A 157 6.14 -7.10 -7.20
CA PRO A 157 5.47 -8.38 -7.03
C PRO A 157 5.12 -8.54 -5.55
N VAL A 158 3.84 -8.67 -5.26
CA VAL A 158 3.33 -9.06 -3.95
C VAL A 158 3.48 -10.57 -3.80
#